data_a979056a5f3721aae1f518bc6c8d5d72
#
_entry.id   a979056a5f3721aae1f518bc6c8d5d72
#
_cell.length_a   1.000
_cell.length_b   1.000
_cell.length_c   1.000
_cell.angle_alpha   90.00
_cell.angle_beta   90.00
_cell.angle_gamma   90.00
#
_symmetry.space_group_name_H-M   'P 1'
#
loop_
_entity.id
_entity.type
_entity.pdbx_description
1 polymer ?
#
loop_
_entity_poly.entity_id
_entity_poly.type
_entity_poly.pdbx_seq_one_letter_code
_entity_poly.pdbx_strand_id
1 'polypeptide(L)'
;MKIKTALLCVALFVCVLGASSCNKPAIDDEVAVLETSYGRIVIEFLPNIAPKHTANFKELARDGFYDGTRFHRIVADKGKPMAIQGGDPNTIAGDPATWGQGQRDQKTVPAEFSTTMKHERGIVSAARKGNDVNSATSQFFICTAAQPGFDGQYSIFGRVLEGMNVVDTIARAPFVAKTERPVDPVVVNHVYIIKRAELKKEQ
;
A
#
# COMPACT_ATOMS: atom_id res chain seq x y z
N MET A 1 -44.18 -39.59 59.90
CA MET A 1 -42.82 -39.07 59.96
C MET A 1 -42.38 -38.76 58.52
N LYS A 2 -42.43 -37.48 58.09
CA LYS A 2 -42.20 -37.05 56.69
C LYS A 2 -40.80 -36.47 56.58
N ILE A 3 -39.93 -37.15 55.86
CA ILE A 3 -38.56 -36.70 55.58
C ILE A 3 -38.64 -35.78 54.36
N LYS A 4 -38.23 -34.51 54.57
CA LYS A 4 -38.11 -33.53 53.47
C LYS A 4 -36.68 -33.60 52.91
N THR A 5 -36.58 -34.02 51.65
CA THR A 5 -35.33 -34.00 50.91
C THR A 5 -35.09 -32.59 50.34
N ALA A 6 -34.06 -31.92 50.77
CA ALA A 6 -33.64 -30.62 50.22
C ALA A 6 -32.71 -30.85 49.01
N LEU A 7 -33.12 -30.35 47.86
CA LEU A 7 -32.36 -30.40 46.61
C LEU A 7 -31.43 -29.17 46.60
N LEU A 8 -30.11 -29.42 46.64
CA LEU A 8 -29.07 -28.38 46.56
C LEU A 8 -28.69 -28.18 45.07
N CYS A 9 -29.18 -27.09 44.49
CA CYS A 9 -28.75 -26.68 43.14
C CYS A 9 -27.40 -26.00 43.23
N VAL A 10 -26.33 -26.65 42.78
CA VAL A 10 -25.02 -26.03 42.55
C VAL A 10 -25.01 -25.38 41.16
N ALA A 11 -25.08 -24.04 41.11
CA ALA A 11 -24.94 -23.30 39.91
C ALA A 11 -23.44 -23.21 39.54
N LEU A 12 -23.06 -23.92 38.47
CA LEU A 12 -21.69 -23.84 37.89
C LEU A 12 -21.57 -22.54 37.10
N PHE A 13 -20.86 -21.57 37.62
CA PHE A 13 -20.55 -20.30 36.95
C PHE A 13 -19.34 -20.55 36.02
N VAL A 14 -19.62 -20.84 34.72
CA VAL A 14 -18.57 -20.96 33.71
C VAL A 14 -18.10 -19.54 33.34
N CYS A 15 -16.95 -19.15 33.90
CA CYS A 15 -16.27 -17.92 33.52
C CYS A 15 -15.64 -18.14 32.13
N VAL A 16 -16.31 -17.66 31.06
CA VAL A 16 -15.73 -17.59 29.73
C VAL A 16 -14.71 -16.46 29.74
N LEU A 17 -13.44 -16.78 29.94
CA LEU A 17 -12.33 -15.89 29.70
C LEU A 17 -12.27 -15.63 28.19
N GLY A 18 -12.84 -14.51 27.75
CA GLY A 18 -12.69 -13.99 26.41
C GLY A 18 -11.22 -13.67 26.15
N ALA A 19 -10.52 -14.57 25.47
CA ALA A 19 -9.20 -14.27 24.93
C ALA A 19 -9.36 -13.15 23.90
N SER A 20 -8.98 -11.94 24.29
CA SER A 20 -8.84 -10.80 23.38
C SER A 20 -7.72 -11.15 22.42
N SER A 21 -8.06 -11.71 21.26
CA SER A 21 -7.12 -11.97 20.19
C SER A 21 -6.61 -10.62 19.70
N CYS A 22 -5.35 -10.32 20.02
CA CYS A 22 -4.62 -9.20 19.45
C CYS A 22 -4.44 -9.55 17.95
N ASN A 23 -5.39 -9.13 17.11
CA ASN A 23 -5.36 -9.36 15.67
C ASN A 23 -4.20 -8.54 15.08
N LYS A 24 -3.00 -9.14 15.04
CA LYS A 24 -1.94 -8.65 14.14
C LYS A 24 -2.51 -8.73 12.73
N PRO A 25 -2.32 -7.69 11.89
CA PRO A 25 -2.75 -7.75 10.50
C PRO A 25 -2.16 -9.02 9.87
N ALA A 26 -3.01 -9.85 9.24
CA ALA A 26 -2.52 -11.02 8.53
C ALA A 26 -1.66 -10.50 7.37
N ILE A 27 -0.42 -10.96 7.34
CA ILE A 27 0.51 -10.70 6.26
C ILE A 27 0.19 -11.69 5.16
N ASP A 28 0.01 -11.20 3.93
CA ASP A 28 -0.16 -12.05 2.76
C ASP A 28 1.11 -12.89 2.54
N ASP A 29 0.97 -14.10 2.05
CA ASP A 29 2.10 -14.94 1.68
C ASP A 29 2.71 -14.57 0.31
N GLU A 30 2.06 -13.68 -0.43
CA GLU A 30 2.55 -13.09 -1.68
C GLU A 30 3.12 -11.69 -1.44
N VAL A 31 4.07 -11.33 -2.28
CA VAL A 31 4.69 -10.01 -2.32
C VAL A 31 4.73 -9.51 -3.77
N ALA A 32 4.75 -8.19 -3.94
CA ALA A 32 5.07 -7.59 -5.23
C ALA A 32 6.56 -7.27 -5.29
N VAL A 33 7.20 -7.62 -6.41
CA VAL A 33 8.56 -7.22 -6.75
C VAL A 33 8.48 -6.19 -7.87
N LEU A 34 9.00 -4.99 -7.63
CA LEU A 34 9.12 -3.92 -8.61
C LEU A 34 10.58 -3.83 -9.04
N GLU A 35 10.87 -4.23 -10.27
CA GLU A 35 12.18 -4.01 -10.89
C GLU A 35 12.21 -2.60 -11.46
N THR A 36 13.11 -1.77 -10.97
CA THR A 36 13.26 -0.39 -11.46
C THR A 36 14.64 -0.18 -12.08
N SER A 37 14.81 0.91 -12.83
CA SER A 37 16.13 1.29 -13.35
C SER A 37 17.15 1.63 -12.23
N TYR A 38 16.70 1.78 -10.98
CA TYR A 38 17.56 2.06 -9.81
C TYR A 38 17.70 0.87 -8.86
N GLY A 39 17.06 -0.27 -9.16
CA GLY A 39 17.08 -1.48 -8.35
C GLY A 39 15.70 -1.98 -7.96
N ARG A 40 15.69 -2.98 -7.10
CA ARG A 40 14.49 -3.73 -6.71
C ARG A 40 13.83 -3.13 -5.48
N ILE A 41 12.50 -3.04 -5.52
CA ILE A 41 11.65 -2.72 -4.36
C ILE A 41 10.70 -3.89 -4.15
N VAL A 42 10.60 -4.42 -2.94
CA VAL A 42 9.67 -5.49 -2.58
C VAL A 42 8.61 -4.95 -1.65
N ILE A 43 7.34 -5.16 -2.00
CA ILE A 43 6.17 -4.71 -1.22
C ILE A 43 5.46 -5.93 -0.64
N GLU A 44 5.28 -5.98 0.66
CA GLU A 44 4.34 -6.91 1.29
C GLU A 44 2.95 -6.29 1.39
N PHE A 45 1.92 -7.13 1.21
CA PHE A 45 0.54 -6.70 1.21
C PHE A 45 -0.10 -6.78 2.59
N LEU A 46 -1.12 -5.95 2.81
CA LEU A 46 -1.89 -5.85 4.05
C LEU A 46 -3.39 -6.07 3.78
N PRO A 47 -3.79 -7.28 3.33
CA PRO A 47 -5.17 -7.55 2.90
C PRO A 47 -6.20 -7.38 4.01
N ASN A 48 -5.83 -7.50 5.28
CA ASN A 48 -6.73 -7.24 6.40
C ASN A 48 -7.01 -5.74 6.63
N ILE A 49 -6.19 -4.86 6.05
CA ILE A 49 -6.35 -3.41 6.14
C ILE A 49 -7.13 -2.91 4.92
N ALA A 50 -6.71 -3.29 3.71
CA ALA A 50 -7.30 -2.85 2.45
C ALA A 50 -7.38 -4.01 1.44
N PRO A 51 -8.33 -4.96 1.62
CA PRO A 51 -8.46 -6.14 0.76
C PRO A 51 -8.70 -5.80 -0.70
N LYS A 52 -9.52 -4.78 -1.01
CA LYS A 52 -9.85 -4.40 -2.39
C LYS A 52 -8.67 -3.76 -3.09
N HIS A 53 -7.92 -2.87 -2.41
CA HIS A 53 -6.71 -2.25 -2.96
C HIS A 53 -5.60 -3.28 -3.16
N THR A 54 -5.43 -4.23 -2.22
CA THR A 54 -4.50 -5.35 -2.37
C THR A 54 -4.84 -6.20 -3.60
N ALA A 55 -6.11 -6.59 -3.75
CA ALA A 55 -6.56 -7.40 -4.88
C ALA A 55 -6.36 -6.65 -6.21
N ASN A 56 -6.73 -5.36 -6.27
CA ASN A 56 -6.58 -4.51 -7.45
C ASN A 56 -5.10 -4.38 -7.87
N PHE A 57 -4.21 -4.12 -6.92
CA PHE A 57 -2.78 -4.02 -7.24
C PHE A 57 -2.23 -5.34 -7.79
N LYS A 58 -2.58 -6.47 -7.17
CA LYS A 58 -2.15 -7.80 -7.64
C LYS A 58 -2.68 -8.14 -9.03
N GLU A 59 -3.95 -7.84 -9.31
CA GLU A 59 -4.57 -8.01 -10.63
C GLU A 59 -3.79 -7.23 -11.69
N LEU A 60 -3.62 -5.93 -11.47
CA LEU A 60 -2.88 -5.06 -12.40
C LEU A 60 -1.42 -5.49 -12.59
N ALA A 61 -0.75 -5.92 -11.53
CA ALA A 61 0.63 -6.41 -11.62
C ALA A 61 0.73 -7.69 -12.46
N ARG A 62 -0.20 -8.65 -12.28
CA ARG A 62 -0.24 -9.90 -13.07
C ARG A 62 -0.56 -9.67 -14.54
N ASP A 63 -1.32 -8.61 -14.83
CA ASP A 63 -1.66 -8.19 -16.21
C ASP A 63 -0.53 -7.39 -16.87
N GLY A 64 0.62 -7.16 -16.19
CA GLY A 64 1.74 -6.37 -16.70
C GLY A 64 1.43 -4.87 -16.82
N PHE A 65 0.35 -4.40 -16.19
CA PHE A 65 -0.11 -3.01 -16.30
C PHE A 65 0.92 -1.97 -15.86
N TYR A 66 1.78 -2.32 -14.91
CA TYR A 66 2.78 -1.41 -14.38
C TYR A 66 4.07 -1.35 -15.18
N ASP A 67 4.27 -2.27 -16.12
CA ASP A 67 5.51 -2.39 -16.88
C ASP A 67 5.73 -1.16 -17.78
N GLY A 68 6.89 -0.55 -17.66
CA GLY A 68 7.24 0.68 -18.37
C GLY A 68 6.67 1.96 -17.74
N THR A 69 5.81 1.87 -16.73
CA THR A 69 5.35 3.07 -15.99
C THR A 69 6.52 3.73 -15.24
N ARG A 70 6.30 4.95 -14.72
CA ARG A 70 7.36 5.71 -14.06
C ARG A 70 6.92 6.18 -12.67
N PHE A 71 7.89 6.33 -11.78
CA PHE A 71 7.72 7.21 -10.63
C PHE A 71 7.75 8.65 -11.13
N HIS A 72 6.57 9.22 -11.34
CA HIS A 72 6.35 10.49 -12.04
C HIS A 72 6.26 11.70 -11.12
N ARG A 73 6.18 11.47 -9.79
CA ARG A 73 6.03 12.55 -8.81
C ARG A 73 6.81 12.25 -7.54
N ILE A 74 7.57 13.24 -7.07
CA ILE A 74 8.17 13.28 -5.74
C ILE A 74 7.32 14.24 -4.93
N VAL A 75 6.38 13.72 -4.14
CA VAL A 75 5.54 14.53 -3.24
C VAL A 75 6.44 15.16 -2.19
N ALA A 76 6.44 16.49 -2.10
CA ALA A 76 7.34 17.21 -1.20
C ALA A 76 6.65 18.36 -0.47
N ASP A 77 7.04 18.60 0.78
CA ASP A 77 6.72 19.82 1.53
C ASP A 77 7.99 20.63 1.74
N LYS A 78 7.97 21.89 1.29
CA LYS A 78 9.12 22.82 1.38
C LYS A 78 10.43 22.20 0.91
N GLY A 79 10.37 21.42 -0.19
CA GLY A 79 11.51 20.73 -0.78
C GLY A 79 11.95 19.45 -0.06
N LYS A 80 11.27 19.02 1.01
CA LYS A 80 11.55 17.77 1.70
C LYS A 80 10.64 16.65 1.14
N PRO A 81 11.18 15.57 0.57
CA PRO A 81 10.39 14.47 0.06
C PRO A 81 9.55 13.81 1.16
N MET A 82 8.28 13.64 0.88
CA MET A 82 7.29 12.98 1.74
C MET A 82 6.94 11.59 1.22
N ALA A 83 6.85 11.45 -0.11
CA ALA A 83 6.55 10.19 -0.79
C ALA A 83 7.01 10.23 -2.25
N ILE A 84 7.16 9.05 -2.86
CA ILE A 84 7.29 8.89 -4.30
C ILE A 84 6.00 8.27 -4.84
N GLN A 85 5.49 8.76 -5.97
CA GLN A 85 4.23 8.32 -6.57
C GLN A 85 4.47 7.78 -7.98
N GLY A 86 3.86 6.62 -8.27
CA GLY A 86 3.92 5.91 -9.54
C GLY A 86 2.61 5.26 -9.92
N GLY A 87 2.64 4.36 -10.95
CA GLY A 87 1.52 3.55 -11.37
C GLY A 87 0.52 4.25 -12.30
N ASP A 88 0.90 5.36 -12.93
CA ASP A 88 0.10 6.00 -13.97
C ASP A 88 0.49 5.49 -15.37
N PRO A 89 -0.43 4.84 -16.12
CA PRO A 89 -0.16 4.33 -17.47
C PRO A 89 0.18 5.42 -18.48
N ASN A 90 -0.25 6.67 -18.26
CA ASN A 90 0.11 7.79 -19.13
C ASN A 90 1.63 8.05 -19.15
N THR A 91 2.37 7.53 -18.17
CA THR A 91 3.82 7.72 -18.08
C THR A 91 4.62 6.82 -19.02
N ILE A 92 4.01 5.82 -19.67
CA ILE A 92 4.69 4.91 -20.60
C ILE A 92 5.05 5.67 -21.87
N ALA A 93 4.07 6.28 -22.53
CA ALA A 93 4.24 6.97 -23.83
C ALA A 93 3.44 8.27 -23.93
N GLY A 94 2.72 8.68 -22.88
CA GLY A 94 1.88 9.88 -22.90
C GLY A 94 2.66 11.18 -22.72
N ASP A 95 2.05 12.29 -23.14
CA ASP A 95 2.58 13.63 -22.88
C ASP A 95 2.78 13.81 -21.36
N PRO A 96 3.96 14.25 -20.91
CA PRO A 96 4.21 14.57 -19.52
C PRO A 96 3.17 15.51 -18.87
N ALA A 97 2.47 16.34 -19.63
CA ALA A 97 1.38 17.17 -19.12
C ALA A 97 0.17 16.35 -18.61
N THR A 98 0.03 15.09 -19.03
CA THR A 98 -1.06 14.18 -18.62
C THR A 98 -0.70 13.27 -17.45
N TRP A 99 0.57 13.26 -17.05
CA TRP A 99 1.03 12.38 -15.97
C TRP A 99 0.37 12.72 -14.64
N GLY A 100 0.00 11.68 -13.89
CA GLY A 100 -0.74 11.80 -12.64
C GLY A 100 -2.26 11.87 -12.80
N GLN A 101 -2.78 12.01 -14.04
CA GLN A 101 -4.22 12.10 -14.29
C GLN A 101 -4.93 10.74 -14.36
N GLY A 102 -4.17 9.66 -14.64
CA GLY A 102 -4.74 8.33 -14.91
C GLY A 102 -5.54 8.28 -16.22
N GLN A 103 -6.13 7.13 -16.50
CA GLN A 103 -7.03 6.94 -17.63
C GLN A 103 -8.49 7.08 -17.20
N ARG A 104 -9.35 7.55 -18.10
CA ARG A 104 -10.76 7.85 -17.79
C ARG A 104 -11.58 6.63 -17.39
N ASP A 105 -11.33 5.50 -18.03
CA ASP A 105 -12.15 4.28 -17.92
C ASP A 105 -11.58 3.24 -16.96
N GLN A 106 -10.58 3.63 -16.12
CA GLN A 106 -10.07 2.73 -15.11
C GLN A 106 -11.11 2.50 -14.01
N LYS A 107 -11.26 1.22 -13.63
CA LYS A 107 -12.09 0.81 -12.48
C LYS A 107 -11.58 1.48 -11.21
N THR A 108 -12.46 2.15 -10.49
CA THR A 108 -12.14 2.76 -9.21
C THR A 108 -12.26 1.75 -8.06
N VAL A 109 -11.47 1.96 -7.03
CA VAL A 109 -11.49 1.18 -5.79
C VAL A 109 -11.95 2.09 -4.65
N PRO A 110 -13.07 1.78 -3.98
CA PRO A 110 -13.54 2.56 -2.84
C PRO A 110 -12.53 2.59 -1.71
N ALA A 111 -12.51 3.70 -0.96
CA ALA A 111 -11.59 3.91 0.16
C ALA A 111 -11.70 2.81 1.23
N GLU A 112 -10.54 2.39 1.75
CA GLU A 112 -10.38 1.42 2.85
C GLU A 112 -9.41 2.01 3.88
N PHE A 113 -9.89 2.98 4.68
CA PHE A 113 -9.05 3.69 5.64
C PHE A 113 -8.74 2.83 6.86
N SER A 114 -7.46 2.81 7.23
CA SER A 114 -7.03 2.13 8.46
C SER A 114 -7.31 2.98 9.69
N THR A 115 -7.79 2.33 10.75
CA THR A 115 -7.90 2.93 12.10
C THR A 115 -6.69 2.62 12.98
N THR A 116 -5.86 1.66 12.57
CA THR A 116 -4.74 1.13 13.39
C THR A 116 -3.36 1.42 12.77
N MET A 117 -3.26 1.36 11.45
CA MET A 117 -2.01 1.65 10.75
C MET A 117 -1.88 3.15 10.45
N LYS A 118 -0.66 3.64 10.55
CA LYS A 118 -0.28 5.03 10.27
C LYS A 118 0.62 5.10 9.05
N HIS A 119 0.65 6.27 8.38
CA HIS A 119 1.53 6.51 7.25
C HIS A 119 2.96 6.76 7.73
N GLU A 120 3.59 5.69 8.19
CA GLU A 120 5.01 5.67 8.53
C GLU A 120 5.89 5.51 7.29
N ARG A 121 7.21 5.71 7.45
CA ARG A 121 8.18 5.44 6.41
C ARG A 121 8.05 4.01 5.86
N GLY A 122 8.02 3.86 4.54
CA GLY A 122 7.89 2.60 3.83
C GLY A 122 6.44 2.14 3.62
N ILE A 123 5.44 2.82 4.17
CA ILE A 123 4.03 2.51 3.91
C ILE A 123 3.70 2.80 2.44
N VAL A 124 2.93 1.87 1.86
CA VAL A 124 2.41 1.94 0.48
C VAL A 124 0.91 2.16 0.52
N SER A 125 0.46 3.22 -0.16
CA SER A 125 -0.95 3.63 -0.16
C SER A 125 -1.45 3.96 -1.55
N ALA A 126 -2.76 3.81 -1.77
CA ALA A 126 -3.41 4.17 -3.01
C ALA A 126 -3.50 5.69 -3.18
N ALA A 127 -3.05 6.20 -4.32
CA ALA A 127 -3.27 7.58 -4.71
C ALA A 127 -4.70 7.76 -5.25
N ARG A 128 -5.25 8.95 -5.06
CA ARG A 128 -6.61 9.31 -5.45
C ARG A 128 -6.72 10.77 -5.91
N LYS A 129 -7.82 11.13 -6.54
CA LYS A 129 -8.13 12.53 -6.85
C LYS A 129 -8.47 13.29 -5.57
N GLY A 130 -8.00 14.52 -5.43
CA GLY A 130 -8.07 15.28 -4.19
C GLY A 130 -9.47 15.44 -3.58
N ASN A 131 -10.49 15.50 -4.41
CA ASN A 131 -11.90 15.76 -4.03
C ASN A 131 -12.77 14.51 -3.92
N ASP A 132 -12.25 13.31 -4.26
CA ASP A 132 -13.01 12.06 -4.23
C ASP A 132 -12.19 10.94 -3.61
N VAL A 133 -12.56 10.53 -2.41
CA VAL A 133 -11.88 9.46 -1.66
C VAL A 133 -12.03 8.08 -2.31
N ASN A 134 -13.05 7.90 -3.17
CA ASN A 134 -13.35 6.64 -3.85
C ASN A 134 -12.79 6.60 -5.29
N SER A 135 -11.91 7.52 -5.66
CA SER A 135 -11.37 7.66 -7.01
C SER A 135 -10.01 6.98 -7.23
N ALA A 136 -9.53 6.20 -6.26
CA ALA A 136 -8.30 5.42 -6.43
C ALA A 136 -8.45 4.42 -7.58
N THR A 137 -7.39 4.26 -8.40
CA THR A 137 -7.35 3.32 -9.54
C THR A 137 -6.08 2.48 -9.48
N SER A 138 -5.08 2.79 -10.29
CA SER A 138 -3.79 2.09 -10.36
C SER A 138 -2.65 2.81 -9.64
N GLN A 139 -2.77 4.14 -9.44
CA GLN A 139 -1.67 4.92 -8.89
C GLN A 139 -1.47 4.66 -7.40
N PHE A 140 -0.23 4.61 -6.99
CA PHE A 140 0.17 4.40 -5.59
C PHE A 140 1.33 5.30 -5.21
N PHE A 141 1.56 5.46 -3.91
CA PHE A 141 2.73 6.15 -3.38
C PHE A 141 3.39 5.37 -2.25
N ILE A 142 4.68 5.60 -2.05
CA ILE A 142 5.50 5.04 -0.98
C ILE A 142 6.00 6.18 -0.11
N CYS A 143 5.67 6.15 1.18
CA CYS A 143 6.10 7.16 2.15
C CYS A 143 7.61 7.08 2.41
N THR A 144 8.31 8.21 2.33
CA THR A 144 9.74 8.33 2.64
C THR A 144 10.00 8.73 4.08
N ALA A 145 8.98 9.26 4.75
CA ALA A 145 8.96 9.63 6.17
C ALA A 145 7.54 9.48 6.72
N ALA A 146 7.35 9.62 8.03
CA ALA A 146 6.04 9.63 8.65
C ALA A 146 5.18 10.80 8.13
N GLN A 147 3.93 10.53 7.78
CA GLN A 147 2.98 11.46 7.20
C GLN A 147 1.63 11.44 7.93
N PRO A 148 1.54 11.98 9.16
CA PRO A 148 0.30 11.92 9.94
C PRO A 148 -0.91 12.57 9.24
N GLY A 149 -0.68 13.56 8.36
CA GLY A 149 -1.72 14.21 7.56
C GLY A 149 -2.37 13.30 6.51
N PHE A 150 -1.80 12.13 6.23
CA PHE A 150 -2.36 11.15 5.30
C PHE A 150 -3.26 10.12 6.01
N ASP A 151 -3.19 10.03 7.34
CA ASP A 151 -3.98 9.10 8.13
C ASP A 151 -5.47 9.38 7.97
N GLY A 152 -6.26 8.33 7.68
CA GLY A 152 -7.68 8.45 7.40
C GLY A 152 -8.02 9.17 6.09
N GLN A 153 -7.01 9.51 5.26
CA GLN A 153 -7.19 10.17 3.97
C GLN A 153 -6.82 9.29 2.78
N TYR A 154 -5.95 8.31 2.98
CA TYR A 154 -5.48 7.38 1.95
C TYR A 154 -5.56 5.94 2.46
N SER A 155 -5.81 4.99 1.52
CA SER A 155 -5.93 3.57 1.84
C SER A 155 -4.55 2.92 1.84
N ILE A 156 -4.11 2.48 3.02
CA ILE A 156 -2.86 1.73 3.20
C ILE A 156 -3.12 0.29 2.77
N PHE A 157 -2.39 -0.22 1.76
CA PHE A 157 -2.55 -1.60 1.29
C PHE A 157 -1.27 -2.44 1.35
N GLY A 158 -0.13 -1.82 1.68
CA GLY A 158 1.14 -2.52 1.76
C GLY A 158 2.21 -1.73 2.48
N ARG A 159 3.38 -2.35 2.60
CA ARG A 159 4.60 -1.68 3.04
C ARG A 159 5.82 -2.26 2.33
N VAL A 160 6.86 -1.47 2.21
CA VAL A 160 8.14 -1.91 1.65
C VAL A 160 8.80 -2.90 2.62
N LEU A 161 9.07 -4.10 2.12
CA LEU A 161 9.80 -5.15 2.82
C LEU A 161 11.31 -5.05 2.56
N GLU A 162 11.68 -4.77 1.30
CA GLU A 162 13.07 -4.60 0.85
C GLU A 162 13.14 -3.44 -0.16
N GLY A 163 14.32 -2.80 -0.26
CA GLY A 163 14.56 -1.76 -1.27
C GLY A 163 14.22 -0.33 -0.83
N MET A 164 14.11 -0.05 0.48
CA MET A 164 13.93 1.34 0.95
C MET A 164 15.08 2.28 0.56
N ASN A 165 16.29 1.76 0.33
CA ASN A 165 17.41 2.54 -0.23
C ASN A 165 17.15 2.96 -1.67
N VAL A 166 16.47 2.14 -2.47
CA VAL A 166 16.03 2.48 -3.84
C VAL A 166 14.97 3.57 -3.78
N VAL A 167 13.96 3.43 -2.90
CA VAL A 167 12.94 4.46 -2.66
C VAL A 167 13.57 5.80 -2.29
N ASP A 168 14.56 5.79 -1.39
CA ASP A 168 15.28 7.01 -1.00
C ASP A 168 16.09 7.62 -2.14
N THR A 169 16.67 6.79 -3.00
CA THR A 169 17.42 7.28 -4.17
C THR A 169 16.48 7.97 -5.14
N ILE A 170 15.30 7.39 -5.41
CA ILE A 170 14.27 8.02 -6.24
C ILE A 170 13.80 9.34 -5.62
N ALA A 171 13.54 9.35 -4.32
CA ALA A 171 13.06 10.55 -3.61
C ALA A 171 14.06 11.71 -3.59
N ARG A 172 15.36 11.40 -3.67
CA ARG A 172 16.43 12.41 -3.74
C ARG A 172 16.76 12.88 -5.15
N ALA A 173 16.12 12.31 -6.17
CA ALA A 173 16.33 12.75 -7.55
C ALA A 173 15.95 14.23 -7.72
N PRO A 174 16.66 14.99 -8.54
CA PRO A 174 16.28 16.37 -8.88
C PRO A 174 14.86 16.39 -9.46
N PHE A 175 14.04 17.34 -9.00
CA PHE A 175 12.67 17.49 -9.49
C PHE A 175 12.29 18.97 -9.68
N VAL A 176 11.31 19.21 -10.54
CA VAL A 176 10.76 20.55 -10.81
C VAL A 176 9.77 20.89 -9.70
N ALA A 177 10.11 21.82 -8.82
CA ALA A 177 9.35 22.17 -7.62
C ALA A 177 7.85 22.46 -7.89
N LYS A 178 7.54 23.14 -9.01
CA LYS A 178 6.15 23.50 -9.36
C LYS A 178 5.27 22.29 -9.69
N THR A 179 5.84 21.25 -10.28
CA THR A 179 5.12 20.05 -10.74
C THR A 179 5.42 18.82 -9.91
N GLU A 180 6.41 18.89 -9.01
CA GLU A 180 6.95 17.76 -8.23
C GLU A 180 7.43 16.60 -9.11
N ARG A 181 7.64 16.84 -10.41
CA ARG A 181 8.07 15.83 -11.38
C ARG A 181 9.59 15.69 -11.34
N PRO A 182 10.12 14.45 -11.21
CA PRO A 182 11.55 14.21 -11.39
C PRO A 182 12.03 14.72 -12.75
N VAL A 183 13.23 15.28 -12.80
CA VAL A 183 13.86 15.70 -14.08
C VAL A 183 14.08 14.50 -14.98
N ASP A 184 14.49 13.37 -14.37
CA ASP A 184 14.63 12.07 -15.02
C ASP A 184 13.79 11.03 -14.24
N PRO A 185 12.53 10.79 -14.62
CA PRO A 185 11.65 9.87 -13.92
C PRO A 185 12.09 8.41 -14.02
N VAL A 186 12.19 7.75 -12.88
CA VAL A 186 12.64 6.35 -12.77
C VAL A 186 11.61 5.40 -13.37
N VAL A 187 12.03 4.56 -14.30
CA VAL A 187 11.18 3.55 -14.96
C VAL A 187 10.99 2.35 -14.05
N VAL A 188 9.76 1.87 -13.96
CA VAL A 188 9.39 0.55 -13.45
C VAL A 188 9.44 -0.41 -14.63
N ASN A 189 10.51 -1.22 -14.71
CA ASN A 189 10.74 -2.11 -15.84
C ASN A 189 9.76 -3.27 -15.85
N HIS A 190 9.50 -3.85 -14.67
CA HIS A 190 8.58 -4.97 -14.52
C HIS A 190 8.02 -5.02 -13.10
N VAL A 191 6.75 -5.44 -12.96
CA VAL A 191 6.14 -5.73 -11.65
C VAL A 191 5.52 -7.11 -11.69
N TYR A 192 5.93 -7.96 -10.75
CA TYR A 192 5.41 -9.31 -10.66
C TYR A 192 5.09 -9.72 -9.22
N ILE A 193 4.23 -10.72 -9.08
CA ILE A 193 3.78 -11.26 -7.79
C ILE A 193 4.40 -12.63 -7.58
N ILE A 194 5.08 -12.82 -6.45
CA ILE A 194 5.67 -14.10 -6.06
C ILE A 194 5.30 -14.47 -4.63
N LYS A 195 5.52 -15.72 -4.27
CA LYS A 195 5.45 -16.16 -2.87
C LYS A 195 6.62 -15.56 -2.08
N ARG A 196 6.35 -15.07 -0.88
CA ARG A 196 7.38 -14.57 0.04
C ARG A 196 8.55 -15.55 0.24
N ALA A 197 8.25 -16.87 0.25
CA ALA A 197 9.26 -17.91 0.41
C ALA A 197 10.24 -17.97 -0.79
N GLU A 198 9.89 -17.43 -1.94
CA GLU A 198 10.73 -17.42 -3.15
C GLU A 198 11.81 -16.33 -3.09
N LEU A 199 11.55 -15.21 -2.35
CA LEU A 199 12.54 -14.14 -2.16
C LEU A 199 13.89 -14.64 -1.62
N LYS A 200 13.87 -15.67 -0.77
CA LYS A 200 15.08 -16.24 -0.16
C LYS A 200 15.93 -17.10 -1.10
N LYS A 201 15.39 -17.44 -2.28
CA LYS A 201 16.10 -18.27 -3.27
C LYS A 201 16.85 -17.42 -4.30
N GLU A 202 16.56 -16.12 -4.36
CA GLU A 202 17.14 -15.18 -5.33
C GLU A 202 18.34 -14.39 -4.75
N GLN A 203 18.68 -14.60 -3.48
CA GLN A 203 19.86 -14.06 -2.79
C GLN A 203 20.99 -15.09 -2.75
#